data_4e37d93802c3781af63fe3ae916fb416
#
_entry.id   4e37d93802c3781af63fe3ae916fb416
#
_cell.length_a   1.000
_cell.length_b   1.000
_cell.length_c   1.000
_cell.angle_alpha   90.00
_cell.angle_beta   90.00
_cell.angle_gamma   90.00
#
_symmetry.space_group_name_H-M   'P 1'
#
loop_
_entity.id
_entity.type
_entity.pdbx_description
1 polymer ?
#
loop_
_entity_poly.entity_id
_entity_poly.type
_entity_poly.pdbx_seq_one_letter_code
_entity_poly.pdbx_strand_id
1 'polypeptide(L)'
;MTATVTTATSFKEFTIDEYIDFADYEDKNFNDELVRLTVIPTTQVTATVNGSDVYQLKYNADNLNFQCDYRPKEGDVIKIEAAADGYPTASAQVVVPQHQRLEIVSCERLYDPMSYDIDTNTAQDTVARITLRFTDPSSENNYYRLKVRSAGHLGSMYFFKDSFASSDVIFKNVALHKGYGGWAAGMSNVFCDYLINGKTYDFVVETRLRETRPVHSNGREGPEDKWVDIELQSITPDFYHYLNSVWIYRITDRDAYSETVLIHSNVDNGWGIVGALATERHTIRF
;
A
#
# COMPACT_ATOMS: atom_id res chain seq x y z
N MET A 1 4.05 -14.59 -8.86
CA MET A 1 2.69 -14.47 -8.27
C MET A 1 2.67 -15.03 -6.87
N THR A 2 1.87 -14.47 -6.00
CA THR A 2 1.69 -14.93 -4.62
C THR A 2 0.21 -15.00 -4.27
N ALA A 3 -0.16 -15.95 -3.41
CA ALA A 3 -1.50 -16.06 -2.85
C ALA A 3 -1.43 -16.50 -1.39
N THR A 4 -2.31 -15.98 -0.55
CA THR A 4 -2.48 -16.43 0.84
C THR A 4 -3.87 -17.04 1.00
N VAL A 5 -3.95 -18.24 1.55
CA VAL A 5 -5.20 -18.96 1.78
C VAL A 5 -5.32 -19.26 3.26
N THR A 6 -6.37 -18.75 3.89
CA THR A 6 -6.56 -18.86 5.33
C THR A 6 -7.99 -19.24 5.68
N THR A 7 -8.17 -19.75 6.89
CA THR A 7 -9.49 -19.94 7.52
C THR A 7 -9.97 -18.70 8.26
N ALA A 8 -9.12 -17.67 8.38
CA ALA A 8 -9.45 -16.48 9.15
C ALA A 8 -10.54 -15.65 8.48
N THR A 9 -11.44 -15.15 9.29
CA THR A 9 -12.50 -14.22 8.91
C THR A 9 -12.17 -12.78 9.29
N SER A 10 -11.01 -12.52 9.91
CA SER A 10 -10.61 -11.20 10.37
C SER A 10 -9.76 -10.47 9.33
N PHE A 11 -10.32 -9.43 8.76
CA PHE A 11 -9.64 -8.57 7.80
C PHE A 11 -8.56 -7.67 8.43
N LYS A 12 -8.51 -7.57 9.74
CA LYS A 12 -7.49 -6.77 10.45
C LYS A 12 -6.08 -7.32 10.27
N GLU A 13 -5.95 -8.60 9.96
CA GLU A 13 -4.67 -9.31 9.91
C GLU A 13 -3.96 -9.18 8.55
N PHE A 14 -4.68 -8.84 7.47
CA PHE A 14 -4.12 -8.79 6.11
C PHE A 14 -3.51 -7.46 5.71
N THR A 15 -3.56 -6.47 6.57
CA THR A 15 -3.00 -5.13 6.32
C THR A 15 -1.67 -4.89 7.06
N ILE A 16 -0.97 -5.94 7.42
CA ILE A 16 0.28 -5.92 8.20
C ILE A 16 1.39 -5.11 7.50
N ASP A 17 1.35 -4.95 6.19
CA ASP A 17 2.39 -4.18 5.48
C ASP A 17 2.33 -2.66 5.68
N GLU A 18 1.27 -2.11 6.27
CA GLU A 18 1.09 -0.64 6.37
C GLU A 18 1.34 -0.04 7.77
N TYR A 19 1.44 -0.86 8.82
CA TYR A 19 1.58 -0.36 10.19
C TYR A 19 2.62 -1.12 11.02
N ILE A 20 3.87 -1.07 10.61
CA ILE A 20 4.93 -1.34 11.56
C ILE A 20 5.32 0.00 12.19
N ASP A 21 4.56 0.46 13.17
CA ASP A 21 5.07 1.43 14.12
C ASP A 21 5.98 0.69 15.13
N PHE A 22 7.06 1.32 15.56
CA PHE A 22 8.09 0.72 16.41
C PHE A 22 7.58 0.21 17.77
N ALA A 23 6.36 0.63 18.17
CA ALA A 23 5.69 0.15 19.39
C ALA A 23 5.16 -1.29 19.27
N ASP A 24 4.99 -1.82 18.04
CA ASP A 24 4.31 -3.10 17.78
C ASP A 24 5.29 -4.28 17.56
N TYR A 25 6.56 -4.13 17.90
CA TYR A 25 7.53 -5.21 17.70
C TYR A 25 7.23 -6.47 18.53
N GLU A 26 6.60 -6.30 19.68
CA GLU A 26 6.12 -7.43 20.50
C GLU A 26 4.81 -8.03 19.94
N ASP A 27 3.95 -7.21 19.37
CA ASP A 27 2.70 -7.67 18.72
C ASP A 27 2.95 -8.38 17.39
N LYS A 28 4.04 -8.10 16.69
CA LYS A 28 4.38 -8.75 15.44
C LYS A 28 4.50 -10.28 15.58
N ASN A 29 5.15 -10.75 16.63
CA ASN A 29 5.29 -12.18 16.89
C ASN A 29 3.94 -12.85 17.18
N PHE A 30 3.05 -12.16 17.87
CA PHE A 30 1.71 -12.66 18.17
C PHE A 30 0.84 -12.71 16.91
N ASN A 31 0.88 -11.67 16.08
CA ASN A 31 0.17 -11.63 14.81
C ASN A 31 0.69 -12.68 13.82
N ASP A 32 1.99 -12.87 13.72
CA ASP A 32 2.60 -13.91 12.88
C ASP A 32 2.18 -15.32 13.33
N GLU A 33 2.05 -15.55 14.64
CA GLU A 33 1.59 -16.83 15.17
C GLU A 33 0.10 -17.07 14.88
N LEU A 34 -0.75 -16.04 15.03
CA LEU A 34 -2.15 -16.11 14.65
C LEU A 34 -2.31 -16.39 13.14
N VAL A 35 -1.57 -15.71 12.29
CA VAL A 35 -1.59 -15.95 10.84
C VAL A 35 -1.16 -17.38 10.53
N ARG A 36 -0.13 -17.92 11.20
CA ARG A 36 0.29 -19.33 11.05
C ARG A 36 -0.81 -20.32 11.39
N LEU A 37 -1.61 -20.03 12.42
CA LEU A 37 -2.72 -20.89 12.82
C LEU A 37 -3.91 -20.87 11.85
N THR A 38 -4.03 -19.79 11.06
CA THR A 38 -5.14 -19.61 10.11
C THR A 38 -4.83 -20.05 8.69
N VAL A 39 -3.54 -20.06 8.30
CA VAL A 39 -3.12 -20.51 6.96
C VAL A 39 -3.37 -22.00 6.79
N ILE A 40 -3.85 -22.39 5.62
CA ILE A 40 -4.06 -23.79 5.22
C ILE A 40 -2.92 -24.23 4.27
N PRO A 41 -1.78 -24.71 4.80
CA PRO A 41 -0.59 -24.99 3.97
C PRO A 41 -0.78 -26.13 2.98
N THR A 42 -1.79 -26.99 3.20
CA THR A 42 -2.12 -28.14 2.35
C THR A 42 -3.01 -27.77 1.15
N THR A 43 -3.41 -26.49 1.03
CA THR A 43 -4.22 -26.02 -0.11
C THR A 43 -3.48 -26.23 -1.42
N GLN A 44 -4.19 -26.72 -2.42
CA GLN A 44 -3.71 -26.75 -3.80
C GLN A 44 -4.09 -25.42 -4.47
N VAL A 45 -3.10 -24.58 -4.76
CA VAL A 45 -3.32 -23.28 -5.41
C VAL A 45 -2.75 -23.34 -6.82
N THR A 46 -3.59 -23.03 -7.81
CA THR A 46 -3.22 -22.99 -9.21
C THR A 46 -3.53 -21.63 -9.82
N ALA A 47 -2.70 -21.20 -10.75
CA ALA A 47 -2.92 -20.04 -11.60
C ALA A 47 -2.98 -20.48 -13.07
N THR A 48 -4.08 -20.17 -13.72
CA THR A 48 -4.22 -20.37 -15.16
C THR A 48 -4.07 -19.03 -15.85
N VAL A 49 -3.08 -18.92 -16.74
CA VAL A 49 -2.76 -17.70 -17.49
C VAL A 49 -3.26 -17.84 -18.92
N ASN A 50 -4.01 -16.83 -19.39
CA ASN A 50 -4.55 -16.75 -20.74
C ASN A 50 -5.33 -18.01 -21.17
N GLY A 51 -5.94 -18.69 -20.20
CA GLY A 51 -6.78 -19.86 -20.40
C GLY A 51 -6.03 -21.15 -20.76
N SER A 52 -4.71 -21.15 -20.84
CA SER A 52 -3.92 -22.32 -21.28
C SER A 52 -2.78 -22.70 -20.34
N ASP A 53 -2.02 -21.75 -19.87
CA ASP A 53 -0.80 -21.99 -19.14
C ASP A 53 -1.09 -22.13 -17.64
N VAL A 54 -0.89 -23.34 -17.10
CA VAL A 54 -1.20 -23.63 -15.69
C VAL A 54 0.07 -23.68 -14.86
N TYR A 55 0.09 -22.89 -13.80
CA TYR A 55 1.17 -22.81 -12.82
C TYR A 55 0.68 -23.25 -11.44
N GLN A 56 1.39 -24.21 -10.84
CA GLN A 56 1.16 -24.62 -9.46
C GLN A 56 1.91 -23.67 -8.53
N LEU A 57 1.20 -23.01 -7.60
CA LEU A 57 1.83 -22.23 -6.55
C LEU A 57 2.25 -23.15 -5.40
N LYS A 58 3.50 -23.01 -4.94
CA LYS A 58 4.04 -23.78 -3.83
C LYS A 58 3.97 -22.98 -2.54
N TYR A 59 3.60 -23.66 -1.45
CA TYR A 59 3.60 -23.05 -0.13
C TYR A 59 5.01 -22.69 0.33
N ASN A 60 5.18 -21.45 0.77
CA ASN A 60 6.39 -20.93 1.41
C ASN A 60 6.10 -20.69 2.90
N ALA A 61 6.71 -21.47 3.77
CA ALA A 61 6.49 -21.41 5.21
C ALA A 61 7.11 -20.15 5.86
N ASP A 62 8.14 -19.57 5.25
CA ASP A 62 8.78 -18.36 5.78
C ASP A 62 7.91 -17.12 5.57
N ASN A 63 7.18 -17.09 4.45
CA ASN A 63 6.31 -15.98 4.07
C ASN A 63 4.82 -16.28 4.30
N LEU A 64 4.49 -17.47 4.78
CA LEU A 64 3.11 -17.94 5.03
C LEU A 64 2.18 -17.80 3.82
N ASN A 65 2.70 -17.98 2.62
CA ASN A 65 1.96 -17.81 1.37
C ASN A 65 2.35 -18.84 0.31
N PHE A 66 1.58 -18.88 -0.79
CA PHE A 66 1.83 -19.71 -1.96
C PHE A 66 2.50 -18.87 -3.05
N GLN A 67 3.52 -19.39 -3.70
CA GLN A 67 4.33 -18.66 -4.67
C GLN A 67 4.60 -19.51 -5.92
N CYS A 68 4.72 -18.85 -7.07
CA CYS A 68 5.31 -19.40 -8.27
C CYS A 68 6.18 -18.34 -8.98
N ASP A 69 7.09 -18.80 -9.82
CA ASP A 69 8.07 -17.95 -10.50
C ASP A 69 7.50 -17.17 -11.71
N TYR A 70 6.23 -17.43 -12.08
CA TYR A 70 5.62 -16.69 -13.17
C TYR A 70 5.54 -15.20 -12.85
N ARG A 71 5.99 -14.39 -13.80
CA ARG A 71 5.90 -12.92 -13.74
C ARG A 71 4.81 -12.46 -14.70
N PRO A 72 3.66 -11.99 -14.18
CA PRO A 72 2.57 -11.50 -15.00
C PRO A 72 3.02 -10.37 -15.93
N LYS A 73 2.44 -10.35 -17.13
CA LYS A 73 2.61 -9.31 -18.12
C LYS A 73 1.33 -8.50 -18.23
N GLU A 74 1.44 -7.27 -18.69
CA GLU A 74 0.28 -6.43 -19.00
C GLU A 74 -0.67 -7.13 -19.98
N GLY A 75 -1.97 -7.10 -19.66
CA GLY A 75 -3.00 -7.77 -20.43
C GLY A 75 -3.17 -9.27 -20.17
N ASP A 76 -2.30 -9.89 -19.36
CA ASP A 76 -2.54 -11.29 -18.98
C ASP A 76 -3.86 -11.44 -18.23
N VAL A 77 -4.63 -12.43 -18.63
CA VAL A 77 -5.83 -12.87 -17.93
C VAL A 77 -5.42 -14.01 -17.00
N ILE A 78 -5.51 -13.79 -15.68
CA ILE A 78 -5.07 -14.76 -14.67
C ILE A 78 -6.26 -15.20 -13.85
N LYS A 79 -6.54 -16.52 -13.86
CA LYS A 79 -7.49 -17.17 -12.98
C LYS A 79 -6.73 -17.88 -11.86
N ILE A 80 -7.05 -17.56 -10.62
CA ILE A 80 -6.53 -18.25 -9.43
C ILE A 80 -7.61 -19.19 -8.91
N GLU A 81 -7.23 -20.43 -8.59
CA GLU A 81 -8.07 -21.44 -7.96
C GLU A 81 -7.38 -22.00 -6.73
N ALA A 82 -8.11 -22.11 -5.63
CA ALA A 82 -7.63 -22.65 -4.36
C ALA A 82 -8.57 -23.75 -3.89
N ALA A 83 -8.03 -24.99 -3.77
CA ALA A 83 -8.78 -26.16 -3.30
C ALA A 83 -8.16 -26.66 -1.98
N ALA A 84 -8.96 -26.72 -0.95
CA ALA A 84 -8.59 -27.25 0.38
C ALA A 84 -9.61 -28.28 0.84
N ASP A 85 -9.16 -29.30 1.58
CA ASP A 85 -10.02 -30.34 2.09
C ASP A 85 -11.09 -29.78 3.02
N GLY A 86 -12.35 -30.17 2.77
CA GLY A 86 -13.50 -29.70 3.57
C GLY A 86 -14.06 -28.35 3.15
N TYR A 87 -13.50 -27.70 2.13
CA TYR A 87 -13.98 -26.40 1.63
C TYR A 87 -14.32 -26.48 0.13
N PRO A 88 -15.31 -25.69 -0.34
CA PRO A 88 -15.52 -25.53 -1.77
C PRO A 88 -14.31 -24.88 -2.41
N THR A 89 -14.02 -25.23 -3.67
CA THR A 89 -12.94 -24.57 -4.42
C THR A 89 -13.25 -23.10 -4.60
N ALA A 90 -12.39 -22.25 -4.06
CA ALA A 90 -12.47 -20.81 -4.25
C ALA A 90 -11.77 -20.38 -5.53
N SER A 91 -12.33 -19.41 -6.26
CA SER A 91 -11.71 -18.92 -7.48
C SER A 91 -11.96 -17.44 -7.74
N ALA A 92 -11.03 -16.80 -8.43
CA ALA A 92 -11.21 -15.45 -8.98
C ALA A 92 -10.36 -15.25 -10.23
N GLN A 93 -10.74 -14.28 -11.04
CA GLN A 93 -10.03 -13.93 -12.28
C GLN A 93 -9.73 -12.44 -12.31
N VAL A 94 -8.55 -12.09 -12.81
CA VAL A 94 -8.12 -10.71 -13.02
C VAL A 94 -7.43 -10.53 -14.36
N VAL A 95 -7.44 -9.29 -14.85
CA VAL A 95 -6.62 -8.86 -16.00
C VAL A 95 -5.52 -7.95 -15.46
N VAL A 96 -4.28 -8.22 -15.82
CA VAL A 96 -3.14 -7.39 -15.40
C VAL A 96 -3.24 -6.02 -16.06
N PRO A 97 -3.30 -4.92 -15.30
CA PRO A 97 -3.48 -3.59 -15.87
C PRO A 97 -2.24 -3.13 -16.62
N GLN A 98 -2.42 -2.13 -17.49
CA GLN A 98 -1.35 -1.49 -18.20
C GLN A 98 -0.56 -0.58 -17.24
N HIS A 99 0.75 -0.55 -17.43
CA HIS A 99 1.65 0.34 -16.72
C HIS A 99 1.44 1.80 -17.16
N GLN A 100 1.43 2.72 -16.19
CA GLN A 100 1.38 4.15 -16.46
C GLN A 100 2.66 4.82 -16.00
N ARG A 101 3.25 5.63 -16.89
CA ARG A 101 4.46 6.37 -16.60
C ARG A 101 4.17 7.54 -15.67
N LEU A 102 4.99 7.68 -14.64
CA LEU A 102 4.99 8.79 -13.70
C LEU A 102 6.21 9.67 -13.94
N GLU A 103 6.04 11.00 -13.89
CA GLU A 103 7.11 11.97 -14.00
C GLU A 103 7.19 12.81 -12.73
N ILE A 104 8.40 13.05 -12.24
CA ILE A 104 8.66 14.03 -11.18
C ILE A 104 8.92 15.39 -11.84
N VAL A 105 7.94 16.29 -11.72
CA VAL A 105 8.04 17.64 -12.31
C VAL A 105 8.92 18.55 -11.47
N SER A 106 8.73 18.50 -10.15
CA SER A 106 9.54 19.26 -9.20
C SER A 106 9.57 18.57 -7.84
N CYS A 107 10.62 18.87 -7.08
CA CYS A 107 10.75 18.45 -5.71
C CYS A 107 11.38 19.57 -4.89
N GLU A 108 10.71 19.99 -3.82
CA GLU A 108 11.15 21.04 -2.93
C GLU A 108 11.27 20.51 -1.51
N ARG A 109 12.33 20.88 -0.82
CA ARG A 109 12.49 20.63 0.61
C ARG A 109 12.02 21.85 1.39
N LEU A 110 11.02 21.69 2.22
CA LEU A 110 10.43 22.75 3.04
C LEU A 110 10.63 22.42 4.51
N TYR A 111 10.73 23.44 5.33
CA TYR A 111 10.69 23.27 6.78
C TYR A 111 9.23 23.20 7.25
N ASP A 112 8.94 22.24 8.13
CA ASP A 112 7.63 22.17 8.78
C ASP A 112 7.56 23.20 9.91
N PRO A 113 6.77 24.28 9.77
CA PRO A 113 6.67 25.33 10.79
C PRO A 113 6.02 24.84 12.10
N MET A 114 5.36 23.67 12.08
CA MET A 114 4.74 23.07 13.27
C MET A 114 5.70 22.16 14.06
N SER A 115 6.86 21.89 13.49
CA SER A 115 7.89 21.04 14.10
C SER A 115 8.99 21.93 14.68
N TYR A 116 8.73 22.43 15.89
CA TYR A 116 9.65 23.32 16.59
C TYR A 116 10.31 22.61 17.76
N ASP A 117 11.64 22.58 17.79
CA ASP A 117 12.38 22.13 18.95
C ASP A 117 12.62 23.32 19.92
N ILE A 118 12.00 23.22 21.08
CA ILE A 118 12.07 24.26 22.13
C ILE A 118 13.51 24.39 22.67
N ASP A 119 14.27 23.29 22.73
CA ASP A 119 15.60 23.28 23.31
C ASP A 119 16.65 23.89 22.39
N THR A 120 16.51 23.69 21.08
CA THR A 120 17.44 24.20 20.05
C THR A 120 16.97 25.44 19.33
N ASN A 121 15.73 25.84 19.57
CA ASN A 121 15.07 26.98 18.88
C ASN A 121 15.11 26.88 17.34
N THR A 122 15.05 25.65 16.81
CA THR A 122 15.13 25.37 15.37
C THR A 122 13.98 24.50 14.89
N ALA A 123 13.55 24.72 13.64
CA ALA A 123 12.63 23.82 12.97
C ALA A 123 13.38 22.50 12.63
N GLN A 124 12.89 21.36 13.14
CA GLN A 124 13.59 20.08 13.03
C GLN A 124 13.07 19.18 11.92
N ASP A 125 11.78 19.24 11.63
CA ASP A 125 11.20 18.39 10.58
C ASP A 125 11.22 19.11 9.23
N THR A 126 11.58 18.36 8.22
CA THR A 126 11.47 18.83 6.85
C THR A 126 10.41 18.03 6.12
N VAL A 127 9.76 18.71 5.18
CA VAL A 127 8.74 18.16 4.30
C VAL A 127 9.26 18.17 2.88
N ALA A 128 9.17 17.07 2.19
CA ALA A 128 9.32 17.03 0.74
C ALA A 128 7.97 17.34 0.10
N ARG A 129 7.90 18.44 -0.66
CA ARG A 129 6.77 18.77 -1.54
C ARG A 129 7.15 18.36 -2.95
N ILE A 130 6.39 17.45 -3.53
CA ILE A 130 6.70 16.80 -4.80
C ILE A 130 5.54 17.03 -5.75
N THR A 131 5.82 17.62 -6.91
CA THR A 131 4.86 17.72 -8.02
C THR A 131 5.07 16.53 -8.94
N LEU A 132 4.02 15.77 -9.12
CA LEU A 132 3.97 14.56 -9.93
C LEU A 132 3.09 14.80 -11.14
N ARG A 133 3.43 14.18 -12.27
CA ARG A 133 2.67 14.21 -13.53
C ARG A 133 2.52 12.82 -14.07
N PHE A 134 1.33 12.48 -14.51
CA PHE A 134 1.09 11.29 -15.33
C PHE A 134 0.02 11.56 -16.39
N THR A 135 -0.05 10.71 -17.40
CA THR A 135 -1.07 10.78 -18.45
C THR A 135 -1.96 9.56 -18.34
N ASP A 136 -3.24 9.79 -18.17
CA ASP A 136 -4.24 8.76 -18.12
C ASP A 136 -4.73 8.39 -19.54
N PRO A 137 -4.86 7.10 -19.89
CA PRO A 137 -5.40 6.69 -21.17
C PRO A 137 -6.94 6.89 -21.22
N SER A 138 -7.45 7.36 -22.35
CA SER A 138 -8.87 7.69 -22.51
C SER A 138 -9.78 6.51 -22.86
N SER A 139 -9.24 5.30 -23.02
CA SER A 139 -9.94 4.18 -23.63
C SER A 139 -10.80 3.36 -22.68
N GLU A 140 -10.59 3.50 -21.37
CA GLU A 140 -11.21 2.68 -20.33
C GLU A 140 -11.21 3.41 -18.97
N ASN A 141 -11.93 2.86 -17.99
CA ASN A 141 -11.87 3.35 -16.62
C ASN A 141 -10.63 2.81 -15.94
N ASN A 142 -9.78 3.69 -15.46
CA ASN A 142 -8.52 3.36 -14.83
C ASN A 142 -8.56 3.63 -13.33
N TYR A 143 -7.84 2.78 -12.60
CA TYR A 143 -7.76 2.82 -11.15
C TYR A 143 -6.31 2.81 -10.71
N TYR A 144 -6.00 3.65 -9.74
CA TYR A 144 -4.64 3.91 -9.32
C TYR A 144 -4.48 3.85 -7.81
N ARG A 145 -3.28 3.47 -7.38
CA ARG A 145 -2.81 3.62 -6.00
C ARG A 145 -1.50 4.38 -6.02
N LEU A 146 -1.40 5.42 -5.21
CA LEU A 146 -0.14 6.11 -4.97
C LEU A 146 0.44 5.68 -3.62
N LYS A 147 1.71 5.30 -3.62
CA LYS A 147 2.48 5.05 -2.40
C LYS A 147 3.64 6.04 -2.36
N VAL A 148 3.79 6.72 -1.24
CA VAL A 148 4.92 7.62 -0.98
C VAL A 148 5.53 7.20 0.34
N ARG A 149 6.76 6.72 0.28
CA ARG A 149 7.51 6.21 1.42
C ARG A 149 8.72 7.09 1.67
N SER A 150 8.76 7.78 2.80
CA SER A 150 9.99 8.42 3.25
C SER A 150 10.84 7.43 4.03
N ALA A 151 12.13 7.45 3.75
CA ALA A 151 13.11 6.59 4.37
C ALA A 151 14.33 7.37 4.83
N GLY A 152 14.97 6.90 5.86
CA GLY A 152 16.22 7.42 6.38
C GLY A 152 17.07 6.29 6.94
N HIS A 153 18.35 6.57 7.06
CA HIS A 153 19.33 5.65 7.59
C HIS A 153 20.00 6.25 8.84
N LEU A 154 20.01 5.51 9.94
CA LEU A 154 20.72 5.85 11.16
C LEU A 154 21.60 4.67 11.58
N GLY A 155 22.89 4.73 11.31
CA GLY A 155 23.80 3.62 11.55
C GLY A 155 23.41 2.38 10.76
N SER A 156 23.04 1.28 11.43
CA SER A 156 22.54 0.04 10.80
C SER A 156 21.02 -0.05 10.72
N MET A 157 20.27 0.96 11.19
CA MET A 157 18.81 0.94 11.25
C MET A 157 18.22 1.72 10.08
N TYR A 158 17.25 1.10 9.39
CA TYR A 158 16.45 1.73 8.34
C TYR A 158 15.09 2.12 8.91
N PHE A 159 14.66 3.35 8.64
CA PHE A 159 13.35 3.84 9.01
C PHE A 159 12.52 4.08 7.75
N PHE A 160 11.29 3.54 7.75
CA PHE A 160 10.35 3.74 6.66
C PHE A 160 9.06 4.33 7.23
N LYS A 161 8.47 5.25 6.49
CA LYS A 161 7.12 5.74 6.79
C LYS A 161 6.35 5.89 5.50
N ASP A 162 5.33 5.07 5.32
CA ASP A 162 4.39 5.16 4.22
C ASP A 162 3.29 6.17 4.57
N SER A 163 3.50 7.43 4.25
CA SER A 163 2.46 8.44 4.40
C SER A 163 2.76 9.68 3.59
N PHE A 164 1.72 10.23 3.01
CA PHE A 164 1.76 11.52 2.36
C PHE A 164 0.46 12.29 2.63
N ALA A 165 0.48 13.59 2.40
CA ALA A 165 -0.69 14.45 2.39
C ALA A 165 -0.84 15.07 1.01
N SER A 166 -2.06 15.31 0.59
CA SER A 166 -2.39 16.07 -0.60
C SER A 166 -3.72 16.78 -0.42
N SER A 167 -3.83 17.98 -0.95
CA SER A 167 -5.10 18.71 -1.05
C SER A 167 -5.76 18.52 -2.41
N ASP A 168 -5.17 17.68 -3.27
CA ASP A 168 -5.68 17.46 -4.62
C ASP A 168 -7.02 16.72 -4.60
N VAL A 169 -7.90 17.10 -5.51
CA VAL A 169 -9.27 16.59 -5.60
C VAL A 169 -9.35 15.13 -6.06
N ILE A 170 -8.29 14.58 -6.66
CA ILE A 170 -8.24 13.16 -7.04
C ILE A 170 -8.23 12.23 -5.82
N PHE A 171 -7.71 12.71 -4.68
CA PHE A 171 -7.69 11.95 -3.44
C PHE A 171 -8.92 12.24 -2.60
N LYS A 172 -9.58 11.19 -2.13
CA LYS A 172 -10.70 11.32 -1.19
C LYS A 172 -10.16 11.68 0.19
N ASN A 173 -10.58 12.83 0.70
CA ASN A 173 -10.31 13.26 2.06
C ASN A 173 -11.60 13.19 2.87
N VAL A 174 -11.58 12.49 3.99
CA VAL A 174 -12.63 12.58 5.00
C VAL A 174 -12.15 13.60 6.04
N ALA A 175 -12.97 14.61 6.31
CA ALA A 175 -12.75 15.54 7.41
C ALA A 175 -12.95 14.77 8.74
N LEU A 176 -11.95 14.04 9.18
CA LEU A 176 -11.92 13.48 10.51
C LEU A 176 -11.78 14.62 11.50
N HIS A 177 -12.63 14.63 12.53
CA HIS A 177 -12.50 15.56 13.65
C HIS A 177 -11.05 15.60 14.11
N LYS A 178 -10.51 16.83 14.22
CA LYS A 178 -9.14 17.12 14.63
C LYS A 178 -8.81 16.48 15.98
N GLY A 179 -8.44 15.19 15.96
CA GLY A 179 -7.93 14.47 17.10
C GLY A 179 -6.46 14.19 16.86
N TYR A 180 -5.60 14.79 17.64
CA TYR A 180 -4.19 14.48 17.89
C TYR A 180 -3.47 13.60 16.85
N GLY A 181 -2.67 14.20 15.98
CA GLY A 181 -1.76 13.48 15.09
C GLY A 181 -1.98 13.64 13.59
N GLY A 182 -2.57 14.71 13.17
CA GLY A 182 -3.06 15.07 11.86
C GLY A 182 -2.14 15.04 10.66
N TRP A 183 -1.59 13.91 10.25
CA TRP A 183 -1.12 13.69 8.88
C TRP A 183 -1.67 12.34 8.41
N ALA A 184 -2.51 12.40 7.38
CA ALA A 184 -3.00 11.26 6.58
C ALA A 184 -4.01 10.28 7.20
N ALA A 185 -4.53 10.47 8.40
CA ALA A 185 -5.52 9.54 8.98
C ALA A 185 -6.87 9.50 8.23
N GLY A 186 -7.13 10.42 7.31
CA GLY A 186 -8.40 10.53 6.59
C GLY A 186 -8.29 10.58 5.07
N MET A 187 -7.10 10.37 4.48
CA MET A 187 -6.92 10.42 3.03
C MET A 187 -6.76 9.01 2.45
N SER A 188 -7.55 8.69 1.42
CA SER A 188 -7.37 7.46 0.64
C SER A 188 -6.18 7.63 -0.31
N ASN A 189 -5.31 6.61 -0.38
CA ASN A 189 -4.21 6.57 -1.34
C ASN A 189 -4.60 5.93 -2.69
N VAL A 190 -5.87 5.54 -2.85
CA VAL A 190 -6.41 5.03 -4.11
C VAL A 190 -7.36 6.05 -4.75
N PHE A 191 -7.32 6.16 -6.07
CA PHE A 191 -8.16 7.05 -6.85
C PHE A 191 -8.52 6.43 -8.21
N CYS A 192 -9.52 6.99 -8.87
CA CYS A 192 -9.92 6.60 -10.22
C CYS A 192 -9.79 7.80 -11.16
N ASP A 193 -9.83 7.52 -12.45
CA ASP A 193 -9.65 8.49 -13.52
C ASP A 193 -10.84 9.43 -13.77
N TYR A 194 -11.93 9.32 -13.03
CA TYR A 194 -13.18 10.05 -13.28
C TYR A 194 -13.00 11.55 -13.59
N LEU A 195 -12.05 12.23 -12.91
CA LEU A 195 -11.77 13.65 -13.13
C LEU A 195 -10.69 13.92 -14.19
N ILE A 196 -9.90 12.90 -14.53
CA ILE A 196 -8.66 13.03 -15.29
C ILE A 196 -8.59 12.16 -16.53
N ASN A 197 -9.67 11.42 -16.84
CA ASN A 197 -9.74 10.47 -17.95
C ASN A 197 -9.25 11.10 -19.27
N GLY A 198 -8.23 10.48 -19.88
CA GLY A 198 -7.61 10.90 -21.10
C GLY A 198 -6.76 12.18 -21.02
N LYS A 199 -6.40 12.61 -19.81
CA LYS A 199 -5.64 13.85 -19.61
C LYS A 199 -4.25 13.60 -19.04
N THR A 200 -3.33 14.51 -19.35
CA THR A 200 -2.12 14.69 -18.57
C THR A 200 -2.46 15.55 -17.35
N TYR A 201 -2.11 15.06 -16.18
CA TYR A 201 -2.51 15.67 -14.91
C TYR A 201 -1.34 15.85 -13.97
N ASP A 202 -1.23 17.03 -13.38
CA ASP A 202 -0.23 17.40 -12.38
C ASP A 202 -0.90 17.46 -11.02
N PHE A 203 -0.30 16.84 -10.01
CA PHE A 203 -0.77 16.92 -8.64
C PHE A 203 0.39 17.00 -7.64
N VAL A 204 0.14 17.52 -6.46
CA VAL A 204 1.15 17.74 -5.44
C VAL A 204 0.93 16.81 -4.26
N VAL A 205 2.02 16.20 -3.81
CA VAL A 205 2.06 15.42 -2.58
C VAL A 205 3.12 15.96 -1.63
N GLU A 206 2.88 15.83 -0.35
CA GLU A 206 3.81 16.21 0.70
C GLU A 206 4.06 15.02 1.62
N THR A 207 5.32 14.75 1.94
CA THR A 207 5.70 13.73 2.91
C THR A 207 6.75 14.26 3.86
N ARG A 208 6.66 13.89 5.13
CA ARG A 208 7.68 14.27 6.11
C ARG A 208 8.95 13.50 5.87
N LEU A 209 10.06 14.24 5.74
CA LEU A 209 11.39 13.65 5.79
C LEU A 209 11.73 13.47 7.26
N ARG A 210 11.77 12.24 7.75
CA ARG A 210 12.23 11.99 9.11
C ARG A 210 13.68 12.44 9.25
N GLU A 211 13.92 13.40 10.14
CA GLU A 211 15.26 13.70 10.60
C GLU A 211 15.62 12.67 11.68
N THR A 212 16.56 11.81 11.35
CA THR A 212 17.21 11.01 12.38
C THR A 212 18.08 11.96 13.18
N ARG A 213 17.72 12.21 14.46
CA ARG A 213 18.62 12.93 15.36
C ARG A 213 19.90 12.12 15.44
N PRO A 214 21.09 12.75 15.30
CA PRO A 214 22.32 12.06 15.62
C PRO A 214 22.23 11.64 17.09
N VAL A 215 22.17 10.35 17.35
CA VAL A 215 22.37 9.84 18.70
C VAL A 215 23.82 10.17 19.01
N HIS A 216 24.04 11.07 19.97
CA HIS A 216 25.37 11.37 20.50
C HIS A 216 25.97 10.11 21.15
N SER A 217 26.46 9.20 20.34
CA SER A 217 27.40 8.18 20.74
C SER A 217 28.68 8.41 19.93
N ASN A 218 29.62 9.09 20.57
CA ASN A 218 31.02 9.22 20.15
C ASN A 218 31.33 10.12 18.95
N GLY A 219 30.60 11.22 18.70
CA GLY A 219 31.10 12.35 17.90
C GLY A 219 31.37 12.07 16.42
N ARG A 220 30.73 11.08 15.82
CA ARG A 220 30.77 10.85 14.37
C ARG A 220 29.42 11.20 13.77
N GLU A 221 29.33 12.41 13.23
CA GLU A 221 28.31 12.79 12.26
C GLU A 221 28.60 12.05 10.95
N GLY A 222 27.84 11.00 10.68
CA GLY A 222 27.82 10.40 9.33
C GLY A 222 26.86 11.18 8.44
N PRO A 223 27.04 11.17 7.10
CA PRO A 223 26.06 11.75 6.19
C PRO A 223 24.71 11.04 6.37
N GLU A 224 23.68 11.79 6.66
CA GLU A 224 22.31 11.28 6.74
C GLU A 224 21.77 11.12 5.32
N ASP A 225 21.75 9.92 4.80
CA ASP A 225 21.06 9.61 3.55
C ASP A 225 19.56 9.60 3.81
N LYS A 226 18.85 10.52 3.16
CA LYS A 226 17.38 10.59 3.16
C LYS A 226 16.87 10.40 1.76
N TRP A 227 15.80 9.64 1.60
CA TRP A 227 15.17 9.48 0.31
C TRP A 227 13.66 9.30 0.44
N VAL A 228 12.98 9.55 -0.66
CA VAL A 228 11.55 9.29 -0.82
C VAL A 228 11.36 8.36 -2.00
N ASP A 229 10.75 7.21 -1.76
CA ASP A 229 10.27 6.31 -2.79
C ASP A 229 8.84 6.65 -3.14
N ILE A 230 8.56 6.75 -4.43
CA ILE A 230 7.23 7.06 -4.96
C ILE A 230 6.86 5.94 -5.92
N GLU A 231 5.70 5.33 -5.70
CA GLU A 231 5.17 4.30 -6.57
C GLU A 231 3.77 4.71 -7.04
N LEU A 232 3.59 4.85 -8.37
CA LEU A 232 2.27 4.86 -8.98
C LEU A 232 1.95 3.42 -9.41
N GLN A 233 0.88 2.89 -8.89
CA GLN A 233 0.38 1.56 -9.22
C GLN A 233 -0.90 1.70 -10.00
N SER A 234 -0.93 1.20 -11.25
CA SER A 234 -2.18 0.88 -11.94
C SER A 234 -2.71 -0.39 -11.31
N ILE A 235 -3.96 -0.40 -10.86
CA ILE A 235 -4.56 -1.51 -10.11
C ILE A 235 -5.86 -1.98 -10.78
N THR A 236 -6.23 -3.24 -10.55
CA THR A 236 -7.49 -3.77 -11.05
C THR A 236 -8.70 -3.11 -10.36
N PRO A 237 -9.87 -3.04 -11.04
CA PRO A 237 -11.09 -2.44 -10.48
C PRO A 237 -11.47 -3.07 -9.13
N ASP A 238 -11.45 -4.39 -9.03
CA ASP A 238 -11.78 -5.09 -7.79
C ASP A 238 -10.79 -4.76 -6.66
N PHE A 239 -9.50 -4.64 -6.99
CA PHE A 239 -8.50 -4.26 -5.99
C PHE A 239 -8.71 -2.82 -5.51
N TYR A 240 -9.11 -1.90 -6.39
CA TYR A 240 -9.51 -0.54 -6.00
C TYR A 240 -10.70 -0.58 -5.05
N HIS A 241 -11.78 -1.31 -5.38
CA HIS A 241 -12.97 -1.40 -4.55
C HIS A 241 -12.66 -2.03 -3.19
N TYR A 242 -11.81 -3.06 -3.16
CA TYR A 242 -11.33 -3.67 -1.92
C TYR A 242 -10.59 -2.64 -1.05
N LEU A 243 -9.56 -1.99 -1.57
CA LEU A 243 -8.77 -1.01 -0.82
C LEU A 243 -9.62 0.17 -0.33
N ASN A 244 -10.55 0.64 -1.15
CA ASN A 244 -11.47 1.71 -0.76
C ASN A 244 -12.43 1.25 0.34
N SER A 245 -12.98 0.04 0.28
CA SER A 245 -13.87 -0.50 1.32
C SER A 245 -13.13 -0.75 2.63
N VAL A 246 -11.88 -1.24 2.59
CA VAL A 246 -11.01 -1.37 3.76
C VAL A 246 -10.71 0.00 4.38
N TRP A 247 -10.43 1.01 3.56
CA TRP A 247 -10.19 2.36 4.04
C TRP A 247 -11.42 2.94 4.74
N ILE A 248 -12.62 2.81 4.14
CA ILE A 248 -13.88 3.25 4.76
C ILE A 248 -14.11 2.50 6.08
N TYR A 249 -13.94 1.17 6.08
CA TYR A 249 -14.07 0.36 7.28
C TYR A 249 -13.18 0.90 8.42
N ARG A 250 -11.91 1.18 8.15
CA ARG A 250 -10.95 1.67 9.15
C ARG A 250 -11.32 3.03 9.75
N ILE A 251 -11.87 3.93 8.93
CA ILE A 251 -12.25 5.26 9.41
C ILE A 251 -13.58 5.22 10.17
N THR A 252 -14.43 4.22 9.93
CA THR A 252 -15.75 4.07 10.56
C THR A 252 -15.75 3.10 11.74
N ASP A 253 -14.82 2.16 11.82
CA ASP A 253 -14.74 1.10 12.87
C ASP A 253 -14.64 1.65 14.32
N ARG A 254 -14.25 2.92 14.47
CA ARG A 254 -14.17 3.60 15.79
C ARG A 254 -15.42 4.40 16.16
N ASP A 255 -16.38 4.50 15.26
CA ASP A 255 -17.62 5.22 15.48
C ASP A 255 -18.76 4.22 15.74
N ALA A 256 -19.25 4.21 16.98
CA ALA A 256 -20.33 3.31 17.41
C ALA A 256 -21.67 3.53 16.68
N TYR A 257 -21.81 4.64 15.96
CA TYR A 257 -22.99 5.01 15.19
C TYR A 257 -22.83 4.81 13.68
N SER A 258 -21.66 4.37 13.23
CA SER A 258 -21.41 4.11 11.81
C SER A 258 -22.06 2.80 11.36
N GLU A 259 -22.58 2.80 10.14
CA GLU A 259 -23.08 1.59 9.50
C GLU A 259 -21.94 0.60 9.25
N THR A 260 -22.25 -0.69 9.31
CA THR A 260 -21.29 -1.75 8.99
C THR A 260 -20.87 -1.66 7.52
N VAL A 261 -19.59 -1.54 7.27
CA VAL A 261 -19.03 -1.51 5.92
C VAL A 261 -18.76 -2.94 5.44
N LEU A 262 -19.37 -3.30 4.32
CA LEU A 262 -19.05 -4.56 3.65
C LEU A 262 -17.76 -4.40 2.85
N ILE A 263 -16.75 -5.19 3.18
CA ILE A 263 -15.49 -5.21 2.45
C ILE A 263 -15.69 -5.95 1.12
N HIS A 264 -15.23 -5.34 0.02
CA HIS A 264 -15.36 -5.89 -1.31
C HIS A 264 -14.60 -7.21 -1.46
N SER A 265 -15.19 -8.17 -2.15
CA SER A 265 -14.59 -9.47 -2.48
C SER A 265 -14.91 -9.81 -3.93
N ASN A 266 -13.93 -10.35 -4.66
CA ASN A 266 -14.13 -10.90 -6.00
C ASN A 266 -13.89 -12.42 -6.07
N VAL A 267 -13.89 -13.09 -4.91
CA VAL A 267 -13.62 -14.53 -4.82
C VAL A 267 -14.93 -15.31 -4.75
N ASP A 268 -15.17 -16.16 -5.73
CA ASP A 268 -16.27 -17.12 -5.74
C ASP A 268 -16.01 -18.24 -4.71
N ASN A 269 -17.02 -18.64 -3.97
CA ASN A 269 -16.98 -19.65 -2.90
C ASN A 269 -15.98 -19.33 -1.78
N GLY A 270 -15.67 -18.05 -1.58
CA GLY A 270 -14.76 -17.58 -0.54
C GLY A 270 -14.89 -16.08 -0.32
N TRP A 271 -14.04 -15.58 0.56
CA TRP A 271 -13.90 -14.15 0.83
C TRP A 271 -12.46 -13.73 0.61
N GLY A 272 -12.26 -12.59 0.00
CA GLY A 272 -10.92 -12.04 -0.24
C GLY A 272 -10.83 -11.31 -1.55
N ILE A 273 -9.60 -11.05 -1.95
CA ILE A 273 -9.31 -10.33 -3.17
C ILE A 273 -8.20 -11.02 -3.97
N VAL A 274 -8.45 -11.20 -5.26
CA VAL A 274 -7.40 -11.45 -6.23
C VAL A 274 -7.26 -10.17 -7.06
N GLY A 275 -6.14 -9.49 -6.91
CA GLY A 275 -5.83 -8.25 -7.58
C GLY A 275 -4.53 -8.35 -8.35
N ALA A 276 -4.38 -7.54 -9.39
CA ALA A 276 -3.14 -7.35 -10.11
C ALA A 276 -2.80 -5.87 -10.17
N LEU A 277 -1.50 -5.59 -10.29
CA LEU A 277 -1.00 -4.24 -10.40
C LEU A 277 0.21 -4.16 -11.32
N ALA A 278 0.38 -2.99 -11.94
CA ALA A 278 1.60 -2.60 -12.65
C ALA A 278 2.15 -1.35 -11.97
N THR A 279 3.47 -1.31 -11.71
CA THR A 279 4.09 -0.29 -10.86
C THR A 279 5.14 0.49 -11.60
N GLU A 280 5.04 1.82 -11.57
CA GLU A 280 6.12 2.75 -11.86
C GLU A 280 6.72 3.26 -10.54
N ARG A 281 8.06 3.24 -10.45
CA ARG A 281 8.77 3.62 -9.21
C ARG A 281 9.84 4.66 -9.48
N HIS A 282 9.90 5.66 -8.60
CA HIS A 282 10.95 6.66 -8.54
C HIS A 282 11.50 6.80 -7.13
N THR A 283 12.80 7.08 -7.02
CA THR A 283 13.47 7.39 -5.75
C THR A 283 14.10 8.78 -5.84
N ILE A 284 13.76 9.65 -4.92
CA ILE A 284 14.37 10.98 -4.77
C ILE A 284 15.28 10.96 -3.56
N ARG A 285 16.52 11.39 -3.71
CA ARG A 285 17.50 11.53 -2.62
C ARG A 285 17.63 13.00 -2.23
N PHE A 286 17.81 13.26 -0.92
CA PHE A 286 17.90 14.60 -0.32
C PHE A 286 19.24 14.83 0.37
#